data_d3b9cc25a52ab4fe1d7d7809ecafb93f
#
_entry.id   d3b9cc25a52ab4fe1d7d7809ecafb93f
#
_cell.length_a   1.000
_cell.length_b   1.000
_cell.length_c   1.000
_cell.angle_alpha   90.00
_cell.angle_beta   90.00
_cell.angle_gamma   90.00
#
_symmetry.space_group_name_H-M   'P 1'
#
loop_
_entity.id
_entity.type
_entity.pdbx_description
1 polymer ?
#
loop_
_entity_poly.entity_id
_entity_poly.type
_entity_poly.pdbx_seq_one_letter_code
_entity_poly.pdbx_strand_id
1 'polypeptide(L)'
;DRSPSRGLGDVYKRQILLAVTMLLAGTPYTAVAADVVEDTDGTAYAQDTEGFVYQIPKRATTKKGCTIYMYTGSKTSVTFPEKCNSYTVTGIGTDLSQLILTNLCTVKIPSGYTTIENLAFQNQTQLYRIEIPASVKTIGKDAFAGCNRTKLTIVTPYGSAAETYAKANGIHYSSQTSLQIQPGYSKLYVGENRQIAVLNASVTPVWKSSNNSVMSVDAEGKLIAKKSGTAKITATIGKKTYTYPYTVVTRKQENVLDVIWNQYVTSGMSDYEKAVAAQQWMQQNVSPNGTSAVSY
;
A
#
# COMPACT_ATOMS: atom_id res chain seq x y z
N ASP A 1 -15.07 14.64 -47.19
CA ASP A 1 -16.01 13.82 -46.41
C ASP A 1 -15.77 14.01 -44.92
N ARG A 2 -16.48 15.00 -44.37
CA ARG A 2 -16.40 15.30 -42.91
C ARG A 2 -17.49 14.52 -42.23
N SER A 3 -17.13 13.38 -41.64
CA SER A 3 -18.04 12.58 -40.85
C SER A 3 -18.56 13.39 -39.65
N PRO A 4 -19.90 13.64 -39.53
CA PRO A 4 -20.48 14.41 -38.43
C PRO A 4 -20.51 13.68 -37.09
N SER A 5 -20.07 12.42 -37.05
CA SER A 5 -20.23 11.55 -35.87
C SER A 5 -19.21 11.78 -34.73
N ARG A 6 -18.10 12.49 -34.99
CA ARG A 6 -17.10 12.78 -33.95
C ARG A 6 -17.47 13.94 -33.00
N GLY A 7 -18.35 14.85 -33.43
CA GLY A 7 -18.74 16.01 -32.62
C GLY A 7 -19.88 15.77 -31.65
N LEU A 8 -20.79 14.83 -31.94
CA LEU A 8 -21.95 14.55 -31.06
C LEU A 8 -21.54 13.78 -29.78
N GLY A 9 -20.62 12.83 -29.88
CA GLY A 9 -20.16 12.09 -28.73
C GLY A 9 -19.50 13.00 -27.68
N ASP A 10 -18.73 13.99 -28.09
CA ASP A 10 -18.07 14.94 -27.19
C ASP A 10 -19.04 15.95 -26.56
N VAL A 11 -20.11 16.30 -27.24
CA VAL A 11 -21.16 17.20 -26.73
C VAL A 11 -21.99 16.45 -25.67
N TYR A 12 -22.34 15.18 -25.90
CA TYR A 12 -23.05 14.35 -24.91
C TYR A 12 -22.18 14.04 -23.69
N LYS A 13 -20.91 13.74 -23.87
CA LYS A 13 -19.97 13.59 -22.76
C LYS A 13 -19.84 14.84 -21.91
N ARG A 14 -19.84 16.04 -22.53
CA ARG A 14 -19.85 17.32 -21.82
C ARG A 14 -21.18 17.57 -21.10
N GLN A 15 -22.32 17.15 -21.67
CA GLN A 15 -23.62 17.29 -21.03
C GLN A 15 -23.80 16.36 -19.83
N ILE A 16 -23.35 15.12 -19.93
CA ILE A 16 -23.30 14.18 -18.79
C ILE A 16 -22.38 14.74 -17.69
N LEU A 17 -21.24 15.29 -18.05
CA LEU A 17 -20.32 15.95 -17.13
C LEU A 17 -20.96 17.16 -16.44
N LEU A 18 -21.70 18.00 -17.18
CA LEU A 18 -22.46 19.13 -16.61
C LEU A 18 -23.60 18.64 -15.71
N ALA A 19 -24.30 17.57 -16.08
CA ALA A 19 -25.37 16.99 -15.28
C ALA A 19 -24.86 16.43 -13.94
N VAL A 20 -23.75 15.70 -13.97
CA VAL A 20 -23.08 15.18 -12.76
C VAL A 20 -22.57 16.32 -11.87
N THR A 21 -22.00 17.39 -12.46
CA THR A 21 -21.52 18.56 -11.69
C THR A 21 -22.66 19.45 -11.19
N MET A 22 -23.80 19.56 -11.89
CA MET A 22 -24.95 20.34 -11.45
C MET A 22 -25.79 19.63 -10.38
N LEU A 23 -25.87 18.30 -10.37
CA LEU A 23 -26.52 17.54 -9.31
C LEU A 23 -25.83 17.69 -7.94
N LEU A 24 -24.54 17.97 -7.94
CA LEU A 24 -23.71 18.05 -6.73
C LEU A 24 -23.62 19.44 -6.08
N ALA A 25 -24.12 20.48 -6.76
CA ALA A 25 -24.00 21.86 -6.27
C ALA A 25 -25.05 22.27 -5.21
N GLY A 26 -25.98 21.41 -4.80
CA GLY A 26 -27.14 21.87 -4.04
C GLY A 26 -27.63 21.11 -2.83
N THR A 27 -27.05 20.00 -2.39
CA THR A 27 -27.54 19.28 -1.22
C THR A 27 -26.42 18.77 -0.31
N PRO A 28 -26.61 18.83 1.04
CA PRO A 28 -25.70 18.15 1.97
C PRO A 28 -25.97 16.63 1.85
N TYR A 29 -25.05 15.92 1.22
CA TYR A 29 -25.19 14.52 0.88
C TYR A 29 -24.79 13.62 2.04
N THR A 30 -25.76 12.94 2.63
CA THR A 30 -25.54 11.74 3.43
C THR A 30 -25.24 10.59 2.45
N ALA A 31 -24.24 9.77 2.76
CA ALA A 31 -23.75 8.67 1.93
C ALA A 31 -24.89 7.80 1.37
N VAL A 32 -25.30 8.08 0.15
CA VAL A 32 -26.23 7.26 -0.65
C VAL A 32 -25.45 6.77 -1.87
N ALA A 33 -25.75 5.56 -2.31
CA ALA A 33 -25.16 4.92 -3.48
C ALA A 33 -24.96 5.93 -4.62
N ALA A 34 -23.76 5.96 -5.18
CA ALA A 34 -23.41 6.83 -6.30
C ALA A 34 -24.49 6.73 -7.38
N ASP A 35 -25.07 7.87 -7.77
CA ASP A 35 -26.04 7.91 -8.88
C ASP A 35 -25.34 7.38 -10.13
N VAL A 36 -25.86 6.29 -10.67
CA VAL A 36 -25.34 5.69 -11.89
C VAL A 36 -26.04 6.36 -13.08
N VAL A 37 -25.25 7.02 -13.90
CA VAL A 37 -25.72 7.60 -15.15
C VAL A 37 -25.25 6.73 -16.30
N GLU A 38 -26.17 6.26 -17.13
CA GLU A 38 -25.86 5.48 -18.33
C GLU A 38 -25.82 6.39 -19.56
N ASP A 39 -24.83 6.19 -20.42
CA ASP A 39 -24.80 6.81 -21.72
C ASP A 39 -25.52 5.97 -22.80
N THR A 40 -25.58 6.52 -24.02
CA THR A 40 -26.35 5.92 -25.13
C THR A 40 -25.82 4.56 -25.61
N ASP A 41 -24.57 4.20 -25.28
CA ASP A 41 -23.99 2.89 -25.58
C ASP A 41 -24.15 1.89 -24.43
N GLY A 42 -24.76 2.33 -23.33
CA GLY A 42 -25.00 1.55 -22.12
C GLY A 42 -23.78 1.43 -21.20
N THR A 43 -22.83 2.32 -21.32
CA THR A 43 -21.76 2.50 -20.36
C THR A 43 -22.29 3.29 -19.17
N ALA A 44 -22.11 2.77 -17.98
CA ALA A 44 -22.56 3.42 -16.75
C ALA A 44 -21.41 4.21 -16.11
N TYR A 45 -21.73 5.38 -15.56
CA TYR A 45 -20.80 6.22 -14.81
C TYR A 45 -21.32 6.40 -13.38
N ALA A 46 -20.40 6.40 -12.43
CA ALA A 46 -20.72 6.65 -11.03
C ALA A 46 -19.67 7.60 -10.44
N GLN A 47 -20.06 8.44 -9.48
CA GLN A 47 -19.13 9.31 -8.77
C GLN A 47 -19.18 9.04 -7.28
N ASP A 48 -18.03 9.06 -6.61
CA ASP A 48 -17.95 8.97 -5.17
C ASP A 48 -17.86 10.36 -4.50
N THR A 49 -17.92 10.38 -3.18
CA THR A 49 -17.84 11.60 -2.37
C THR A 49 -16.46 12.25 -2.37
N GLU A 50 -15.42 11.53 -2.77
CA GLU A 50 -14.05 12.03 -2.89
C GLU A 50 -13.81 12.70 -4.24
N GLY A 51 -14.74 12.58 -5.18
CA GLY A 51 -14.68 13.17 -6.50
C GLY A 51 -14.12 12.26 -7.60
N PHE A 52 -13.95 10.96 -7.33
CA PHE A 52 -13.60 10.02 -8.38
C PHE A 52 -14.83 9.63 -9.20
N VAL A 53 -14.71 9.73 -10.51
CA VAL A 53 -15.72 9.26 -11.46
C VAL A 53 -15.23 7.96 -12.08
N TYR A 54 -16.12 6.98 -12.08
CA TYR A 54 -15.84 5.63 -12.55
C TYR A 54 -16.62 5.34 -13.81
N GLN A 55 -15.99 4.67 -14.74
CA GLN A 55 -16.65 4.03 -15.86
C GLN A 55 -16.89 2.55 -15.52
N ILE A 56 -18.15 2.14 -15.55
CA ILE A 56 -18.58 0.77 -15.26
C ILE A 56 -19.01 0.15 -16.59
N PRO A 57 -18.25 -0.80 -17.14
CA PRO A 57 -18.61 -1.42 -18.42
C PRO A 57 -19.85 -2.27 -18.27
N LYS A 58 -20.69 -2.33 -19.31
CA LYS A 58 -22.00 -3.03 -19.37
C LYS A 58 -21.98 -4.50 -18.90
N ARG A 59 -20.80 -5.14 -18.94
CA ARG A 59 -20.58 -6.52 -18.46
C ARG A 59 -19.52 -6.57 -17.37
N ALA A 60 -19.51 -5.56 -16.49
CA ALA A 60 -18.61 -5.59 -15.35
C ALA A 60 -18.94 -6.76 -14.42
N THR A 61 -17.91 -7.42 -13.94
CA THR A 61 -17.98 -8.42 -12.89
C THR A 61 -17.08 -7.98 -11.75
N THR A 62 -17.22 -8.54 -10.57
CA THR A 62 -16.32 -8.24 -9.44
C THR A 62 -14.84 -8.50 -9.75
N LYS A 63 -14.55 -9.31 -10.79
CA LYS A 63 -13.20 -9.59 -11.30
C LYS A 63 -12.80 -8.72 -12.49
N LYS A 64 -13.77 -8.29 -13.33
CA LYS A 64 -13.59 -7.30 -14.39
C LYS A 64 -14.21 -6.01 -13.88
N GLY A 65 -13.43 -5.23 -13.20
CA GLY A 65 -13.88 -4.05 -12.48
C GLY A 65 -14.14 -2.84 -13.36
N CYS A 66 -14.43 -1.74 -12.69
CA CYS A 66 -14.53 -0.42 -13.30
C CYS A 66 -13.15 0.23 -13.47
N THR A 67 -13.11 1.28 -14.27
CA THR A 67 -11.95 2.14 -14.45
C THR A 67 -12.19 3.52 -13.84
N ILE A 68 -11.17 4.14 -13.30
CA ILE A 68 -11.21 5.57 -13.01
C ILE A 68 -11.31 6.30 -14.35
N TYR A 69 -12.40 7.04 -14.51
CA TYR A 69 -12.67 7.83 -15.69
C TYR A 69 -12.14 9.25 -15.54
N MET A 70 -12.41 9.87 -14.38
CA MET A 70 -11.92 11.21 -14.07
C MET A 70 -11.86 11.46 -12.55
N TYR A 71 -11.21 12.55 -12.17
CA TYR A 71 -11.19 13.05 -10.80
C TYR A 71 -11.63 14.51 -10.76
N THR A 72 -12.66 14.81 -9.98
CA THR A 72 -13.25 16.17 -9.84
C THR A 72 -12.99 16.75 -8.44
N GLY A 73 -12.31 16.01 -7.57
CA GLY A 73 -12.02 16.45 -6.21
C GLY A 73 -10.97 17.56 -6.14
N SER A 74 -10.89 18.22 -5.02
CA SER A 74 -9.97 19.35 -4.78
C SER A 74 -8.64 18.95 -4.12
N LYS A 75 -8.48 17.68 -3.73
CA LYS A 75 -7.25 17.20 -3.08
C LYS A 75 -6.10 17.14 -4.08
N THR A 76 -4.93 17.63 -3.67
CA THR A 76 -3.71 17.58 -4.49
C THR A 76 -2.91 16.28 -4.27
N SER A 77 -3.18 15.58 -3.18
CA SER A 77 -2.57 14.29 -2.84
C SER A 77 -3.68 13.27 -2.67
N VAL A 78 -3.72 12.24 -3.52
CA VAL A 78 -4.79 11.25 -3.53
C VAL A 78 -4.25 9.83 -3.55
N THR A 79 -4.97 8.95 -2.85
CA THR A 79 -4.87 7.50 -3.04
C THR A 79 -6.09 7.06 -3.85
N PHE A 80 -5.86 6.38 -4.95
CA PHE A 80 -6.95 5.91 -5.80
C PHE A 80 -7.76 4.82 -5.08
N PRO A 81 -9.08 4.81 -5.25
CA PRO A 81 -9.97 3.87 -4.56
C PRO A 81 -9.83 2.45 -5.10
N GLU A 82 -9.93 1.47 -4.22
CA GLU A 82 -9.87 0.05 -4.59
C GLU A 82 -11.21 -0.48 -5.11
N LYS A 83 -12.30 0.20 -4.77
CA LYS A 83 -13.67 -0.22 -5.11
C LYS A 83 -14.51 0.97 -5.56
N CYS A 84 -15.44 0.67 -6.45
CA CYS A 84 -16.59 1.50 -6.79
C CYS A 84 -17.84 0.66 -6.55
N ASN A 85 -18.61 0.97 -5.50
CA ASN A 85 -19.69 0.12 -5.03
C ASN A 85 -19.20 -1.32 -4.76
N SER A 86 -19.84 -2.32 -5.39
CA SER A 86 -19.44 -3.74 -5.31
C SER A 86 -18.33 -4.14 -6.29
N TYR A 87 -17.95 -3.27 -7.22
CA TYR A 87 -16.96 -3.56 -8.25
C TYR A 87 -15.53 -3.22 -7.78
N THR A 88 -14.56 -4.01 -8.20
CA THR A 88 -13.14 -3.68 -8.01
C THR A 88 -12.71 -2.68 -9.06
N VAL A 89 -11.93 -1.67 -8.69
CA VAL A 89 -11.30 -0.76 -9.65
C VAL A 89 -10.02 -1.39 -10.15
N THR A 90 -9.91 -1.59 -11.46
CA THR A 90 -8.79 -2.33 -12.06
C THR A 90 -7.98 -1.52 -13.07
N GLY A 91 -8.47 -0.33 -13.45
CA GLY A 91 -7.82 0.47 -14.47
C GLY A 91 -7.96 1.97 -14.26
N ILE A 92 -7.18 2.69 -15.03
CA ILE A 92 -7.19 4.14 -15.16
C ILE A 92 -7.34 4.45 -16.64
N GLY A 93 -8.45 5.10 -17.00
CA GLY A 93 -8.80 5.39 -18.40
C GLY A 93 -8.16 6.67 -18.94
N THR A 94 -8.47 6.97 -20.18
CA THR A 94 -7.84 8.05 -20.97
C THR A 94 -8.33 9.45 -20.64
N ASP A 95 -9.50 9.59 -20.02
CA ASP A 95 -10.14 10.91 -19.90
C ASP A 95 -9.73 11.69 -18.63
N LEU A 96 -8.82 11.17 -17.83
CA LEU A 96 -8.16 11.95 -16.77
C LEU A 96 -7.41 13.18 -17.31
N SER A 97 -7.04 13.14 -18.61
CA SER A 97 -6.37 14.26 -19.29
C SER A 97 -7.30 15.41 -19.63
N GLN A 98 -8.61 15.16 -19.75
CA GLN A 98 -9.60 16.16 -20.16
C GLN A 98 -10.00 17.11 -19.03
N LEU A 99 -9.64 16.80 -17.81
CA LEU A 99 -10.00 17.62 -16.66
C LEU A 99 -8.94 18.64 -16.36
N ILE A 100 -9.39 19.85 -16.39
CA ILE A 100 -8.71 21.10 -16.05
C ILE A 100 -8.27 21.13 -14.55
N LEU A 101 -8.51 20.07 -13.81
CA LEU A 101 -8.08 19.95 -12.40
C LEU A 101 -6.64 19.42 -12.32
N THR A 102 -5.76 20.20 -12.89
CA THR A 102 -4.31 20.03 -13.00
C THR A 102 -3.56 20.14 -11.66
N ASN A 103 -4.23 19.92 -10.54
CA ASN A 103 -3.63 20.15 -9.22
C ASN A 103 -3.14 18.89 -8.53
N LEU A 104 -3.21 17.71 -9.17
CA LEU A 104 -2.66 16.50 -8.59
C LEU A 104 -1.13 16.62 -8.49
N CYS A 105 -0.65 16.65 -7.26
CA CYS A 105 0.77 16.69 -6.93
C CYS A 105 1.32 15.30 -6.65
N THR A 106 0.56 14.49 -5.90
CA THR A 106 0.93 13.11 -5.59
C THR A 106 -0.23 12.16 -5.81
N VAL A 107 0.06 11.00 -6.38
CA VAL A 107 -0.90 9.93 -6.61
C VAL A 107 -0.36 8.62 -6.08
N LYS A 108 -1.18 7.87 -5.35
CA LYS A 108 -0.90 6.50 -4.98
C LYS A 108 -1.93 5.57 -5.62
N ILE A 109 -1.46 4.60 -6.38
CA ILE A 109 -2.29 3.55 -7.01
C ILE A 109 -2.19 2.29 -6.14
N PRO A 110 -3.30 1.75 -5.59
CA PRO A 110 -3.30 0.52 -4.80
C PRO A 110 -3.01 -0.74 -5.62
N SER A 111 -2.70 -1.83 -4.90
CA SER A 111 -2.54 -3.16 -5.50
C SER A 111 -3.90 -3.71 -5.93
N GLY A 112 -4.21 -3.84 -7.14
CA GLY A 112 -5.52 -4.25 -7.70
C GLY A 112 -5.68 -3.68 -9.09
N TYR A 113 -5.02 -2.57 -9.32
CA TYR A 113 -4.95 -1.97 -10.64
C TYR A 113 -4.01 -2.77 -11.53
N THR A 114 -4.47 -3.04 -12.75
CA THR A 114 -3.74 -3.82 -13.75
C THR A 114 -3.34 -3.01 -14.97
N THR A 115 -4.07 -1.92 -15.26
CA THR A 115 -3.92 -1.13 -16.47
C THR A 115 -3.95 0.36 -16.20
N ILE A 116 -3.03 1.09 -16.81
CA ILE A 116 -3.07 2.53 -17.02
C ILE A 116 -3.16 2.72 -18.54
N GLU A 117 -4.23 3.38 -19.02
CA GLU A 117 -4.48 3.51 -20.44
C GLU A 117 -3.64 4.60 -21.11
N ASN A 118 -3.78 4.72 -22.45
CA ASN A 118 -3.10 5.77 -23.21
C ASN A 118 -3.50 7.13 -22.67
N LEU A 119 -2.55 8.07 -22.58
CA LEU A 119 -2.79 9.47 -22.19
C LEU A 119 -3.41 9.66 -20.79
N ALA A 120 -3.51 8.63 -19.96
CA ALA A 120 -4.24 8.65 -18.69
C ALA A 120 -3.87 9.83 -17.75
N PHE A 121 -2.61 10.20 -17.69
CA PHE A 121 -2.11 11.35 -16.91
C PHE A 121 -1.57 12.47 -17.79
N GLN A 122 -2.09 12.61 -19.03
CA GLN A 122 -1.63 13.65 -19.94
C GLN A 122 -1.82 15.04 -19.32
N ASN A 123 -0.83 15.93 -19.53
CA ASN A 123 -0.84 17.33 -19.09
C ASN A 123 -0.95 17.56 -17.56
N GLN A 124 -0.68 16.54 -16.73
CA GLN A 124 -0.60 16.73 -15.28
C GLN A 124 0.71 17.42 -14.90
N THR A 125 0.80 18.73 -15.13
CA THR A 125 2.04 19.51 -14.99
C THR A 125 2.53 19.66 -13.55
N GLN A 126 1.62 19.53 -12.57
CA GLN A 126 1.93 19.63 -11.14
C GLN A 126 2.30 18.27 -10.51
N LEU A 127 2.07 17.16 -11.23
CA LEU A 127 2.34 15.83 -10.72
C LEU A 127 3.86 15.61 -10.59
N TYR A 128 4.34 15.50 -9.34
CA TYR A 128 5.75 15.25 -9.07
C TYR A 128 6.04 13.85 -8.50
N ARG A 129 5.02 13.14 -8.03
CA ARG A 129 5.17 11.78 -7.48
C ARG A 129 3.95 10.92 -7.79
N ILE A 130 4.20 9.76 -8.34
CA ILE A 130 3.17 8.72 -8.51
C ILE A 130 3.72 7.36 -8.05
N GLU A 131 2.95 6.67 -7.20
CA GLU A 131 3.26 5.31 -6.75
C GLU A 131 2.46 4.31 -7.58
N ILE A 132 3.16 3.48 -8.35
CA ILE A 132 2.55 2.49 -9.24
C ILE A 132 2.94 1.09 -8.76
N PRO A 133 1.96 0.24 -8.37
CA PRO A 133 2.23 -1.10 -7.84
C PRO A 133 2.66 -2.09 -8.94
N ALA A 134 3.24 -3.22 -8.53
CA ALA A 134 3.65 -4.30 -9.44
C ALA A 134 2.47 -5.01 -10.14
N SER A 135 1.25 -4.82 -9.63
CA SER A 135 0.03 -5.34 -10.25
C SER A 135 -0.28 -4.69 -11.60
N VAL A 136 0.15 -3.43 -11.81
CA VAL A 136 0.02 -2.75 -13.10
C VAL A 136 0.95 -3.42 -14.12
N LYS A 137 0.36 -4.08 -15.11
CA LYS A 137 1.06 -4.82 -16.16
C LYS A 137 1.14 -4.04 -17.47
N THR A 138 0.16 -3.16 -17.70
CA THR A 138 0.06 -2.38 -18.93
C THR A 138 0.03 -0.90 -18.60
N ILE A 139 0.92 -0.14 -19.23
CA ILE A 139 0.90 1.33 -19.25
C ILE A 139 0.86 1.76 -20.70
N GLY A 140 -0.19 2.47 -21.03
CA GLY A 140 -0.48 2.88 -22.38
C GLY A 140 0.51 3.91 -22.94
N LYS A 141 0.47 4.06 -24.25
CA LYS A 141 1.31 5.04 -24.94
C LYS A 141 1.01 6.44 -24.43
N ASP A 142 2.07 7.21 -24.22
CA ASP A 142 1.98 8.63 -23.82
C ASP A 142 1.16 8.88 -22.54
N ALA A 143 1.05 7.86 -21.64
CA ALA A 143 0.27 7.95 -20.41
C ALA A 143 0.63 9.18 -19.56
N PHE A 144 1.87 9.66 -19.61
CA PHE A 144 2.37 10.83 -18.89
C PHE A 144 2.84 11.95 -19.83
N ALA A 145 2.29 12.03 -21.05
CA ALA A 145 2.62 13.08 -22.01
C ALA A 145 2.27 14.47 -21.44
N GLY A 146 3.16 15.46 -21.63
CA GLY A 146 2.94 16.81 -21.08
C GLY A 146 3.15 16.97 -19.57
N CYS A 147 3.42 15.88 -18.83
CA CYS A 147 3.90 15.99 -17.45
C CYS A 147 5.32 16.58 -17.41
N ASN A 148 5.65 17.26 -16.32
CA ASN A 148 7.00 17.78 -16.12
C ASN A 148 7.97 16.63 -15.79
N ARG A 149 8.68 16.12 -16.81
CA ARG A 149 9.59 14.96 -16.68
C ARG A 149 10.76 15.19 -15.73
N THR A 150 11.16 16.44 -15.51
CA THR A 150 12.27 16.75 -14.57
C THR A 150 11.82 16.76 -13.12
N LYS A 151 10.53 16.91 -12.85
CA LYS A 151 9.95 16.89 -11.51
C LYS A 151 9.24 15.57 -11.17
N LEU A 152 8.63 14.93 -12.16
CA LEU A 152 7.88 13.70 -11.97
C LEU A 152 8.81 12.53 -11.61
N THR A 153 8.49 11.86 -10.51
CA THR A 153 9.14 10.60 -10.10
C THR A 153 8.09 9.50 -10.01
N ILE A 154 8.27 8.44 -10.78
CA ILE A 154 7.50 7.20 -10.68
C ILE A 154 8.14 6.32 -9.61
N VAL A 155 7.42 6.05 -8.53
CA VAL A 155 7.83 5.12 -7.47
C VAL A 155 7.17 3.78 -7.75
N THR A 156 7.97 2.74 -7.93
CA THR A 156 7.47 1.45 -8.37
C THR A 156 8.40 0.32 -7.93
N PRO A 157 7.92 -0.94 -7.85
CA PRO A 157 8.79 -2.08 -7.57
C PRO A 157 9.83 -2.31 -8.68
N TYR A 158 10.98 -2.82 -8.27
CA TYR A 158 12.02 -3.24 -9.21
C TYR A 158 11.51 -4.28 -10.20
N GLY A 159 11.85 -4.13 -11.48
CA GLY A 159 11.45 -5.02 -12.56
C GLY A 159 9.98 -4.90 -12.99
N SER A 160 9.26 -3.89 -12.50
CA SER A 160 7.86 -3.66 -12.86
C SER A 160 7.70 -3.08 -14.28
N ALA A 161 6.48 -3.18 -14.82
CA ALA A 161 6.12 -2.53 -16.08
C ALA A 161 6.31 -1.00 -15.99
N ALA A 162 6.03 -0.41 -14.82
CA ALA A 162 6.18 1.02 -14.59
C ALA A 162 7.64 1.47 -14.58
N GLU A 163 8.56 0.66 -14.06
CA GLU A 163 10.00 0.93 -14.18
C GLU A 163 10.46 0.89 -15.64
N THR A 164 9.99 -0.11 -16.39
CA THR A 164 10.30 -0.24 -17.81
C THR A 164 9.78 0.95 -18.61
N TYR A 165 8.53 1.35 -18.34
CA TYR A 165 7.91 2.52 -18.97
C TYR A 165 8.68 3.81 -18.64
N ALA A 166 9.02 4.05 -17.38
CA ALA A 166 9.76 5.23 -16.95
C ALA A 166 11.12 5.35 -17.65
N LYS A 167 11.87 4.24 -17.74
CA LYS A 167 13.15 4.18 -18.47
C LYS A 167 12.99 4.52 -19.94
N ALA A 168 12.00 3.92 -20.61
CA ALA A 168 11.75 4.13 -22.04
C ALA A 168 11.34 5.57 -22.38
N ASN A 169 10.71 6.28 -21.43
CA ASN A 169 10.18 7.63 -21.63
C ASN A 169 11.03 8.74 -20.98
N GLY A 170 12.19 8.42 -20.39
CA GLY A 170 13.07 9.39 -19.73
C GLY A 170 12.45 10.07 -18.51
N ILE A 171 11.56 9.37 -17.79
CA ILE A 171 10.95 9.86 -16.56
C ILE A 171 11.79 9.36 -15.37
N HIS A 172 12.02 10.22 -14.38
CA HIS A 172 12.68 9.80 -13.15
C HIS A 172 11.87 8.71 -12.46
N TYR A 173 12.56 7.68 -11.94
CA TYR A 173 11.90 6.62 -11.20
C TYR A 173 12.72 6.22 -9.98
N SER A 174 12.03 5.73 -8.97
CA SER A 174 12.60 5.16 -7.76
C SER A 174 12.07 3.74 -7.61
N SER A 175 12.93 2.76 -7.82
CA SER A 175 12.60 1.36 -7.58
C SER A 175 12.92 1.04 -6.13
N GLN A 176 11.91 1.05 -5.28
CA GLN A 176 12.06 0.66 -3.89
C GLN A 176 11.77 -0.83 -3.74
N THR A 177 12.84 -1.59 -3.54
CA THR A 177 12.76 -2.92 -2.96
C THR A 177 13.52 -2.85 -1.64
N SER A 178 12.83 -2.72 -0.55
CA SER A 178 13.43 -2.83 0.78
C SER A 178 12.87 -4.05 1.47
N LEU A 179 13.75 -4.83 2.08
CA LEU A 179 13.34 -5.90 2.96
C LEU A 179 12.59 -5.28 4.14
N GLN A 180 11.37 -5.70 4.38
CA GLN A 180 10.63 -5.25 5.55
C GLN A 180 11.09 -6.02 6.77
N ILE A 181 11.98 -5.38 7.51
CA ILE A 181 12.27 -5.77 8.88
C ILE A 181 11.56 -4.74 9.74
N GLN A 182 10.74 -5.17 10.67
CA GLN A 182 10.17 -4.23 11.63
C GLN A 182 11.31 -3.49 12.34
N PRO A 183 11.23 -2.15 12.48
CA PRO A 183 12.29 -1.36 13.10
C PRO A 183 12.69 -1.94 14.47
N GLY A 184 13.95 -2.21 14.66
CA GLY A 184 14.52 -2.65 15.93
C GLY A 184 14.74 -4.16 16.11
N TYR A 185 14.40 -5.00 15.13
CA TYR A 185 14.42 -6.46 15.34
C TYR A 185 15.34 -7.24 14.41
N SER A 186 16.65 -7.06 14.54
CA SER A 186 17.65 -8.02 14.04
C SER A 186 17.93 -9.16 15.05
N LYS A 187 17.22 -9.17 16.19
CA LYS A 187 17.38 -10.13 17.28
C LYS A 187 16.12 -10.96 17.43
N LEU A 188 16.24 -12.28 17.46
CA LEU A 188 15.18 -13.23 17.76
C LEU A 188 15.59 -14.13 18.92
N TYR A 189 14.61 -14.70 19.60
CA TYR A 189 14.85 -15.73 20.61
C TYR A 189 14.70 -17.12 19.98
N VAL A 190 15.43 -18.11 20.53
CA VAL A 190 15.28 -19.51 20.11
C VAL A 190 13.82 -19.92 20.24
N GLY A 191 13.27 -20.54 19.20
CA GLY A 191 11.86 -20.94 19.07
C GLY A 191 10.95 -19.86 18.46
N GLU A 192 11.41 -18.63 18.32
CA GLU A 192 10.64 -17.56 17.68
C GLU A 192 10.52 -17.77 16.19
N ASN A 193 9.33 -17.43 15.66
CA ASN A 193 9.06 -17.37 14.24
C ASN A 193 8.76 -15.93 13.84
N ARG A 194 9.19 -15.53 12.65
CA ARG A 194 8.90 -14.19 12.13
C ARG A 194 8.67 -14.23 10.63
N GLN A 195 7.61 -13.55 10.18
CA GLN A 195 7.41 -13.30 8.78
C GLN A 195 8.22 -12.08 8.34
N ILE A 196 9.01 -12.25 7.28
CA ILE A 196 9.67 -11.16 6.58
C ILE A 196 9.20 -11.11 5.13
N ALA A 197 9.21 -9.92 4.56
CA ALA A 197 8.82 -9.72 3.17
C ALA A 197 9.72 -8.66 2.53
N VAL A 198 9.85 -8.73 1.22
CA VAL A 198 10.39 -7.62 0.45
C VAL A 198 9.22 -6.80 -0.07
N LEU A 199 9.05 -5.61 0.50
CA LEU A 199 8.02 -4.68 0.06
C LEU A 199 8.22 -4.30 -1.39
N ASN A 200 7.10 -4.12 -2.08
CA ASN A 200 7.06 -3.68 -3.46
C ASN A 200 7.82 -4.58 -4.45
N ALA A 201 8.07 -5.83 -4.09
CA ALA A 201 8.65 -6.80 -5.01
C ALA A 201 7.64 -7.14 -6.12
N SER A 202 8.07 -7.07 -7.37
CA SER A 202 7.25 -7.46 -8.54
C SER A 202 7.25 -8.97 -8.78
N VAL A 203 8.16 -9.68 -8.14
CA VAL A 203 8.32 -11.14 -8.20
C VAL A 203 8.62 -11.68 -6.81
N THR A 204 8.26 -12.94 -6.58
CA THR A 204 8.55 -13.62 -5.32
C THR A 204 10.06 -13.67 -5.07
N PRO A 205 10.56 -13.20 -3.89
CA PRO A 205 11.96 -13.29 -3.54
C PRO A 205 12.41 -14.74 -3.40
N VAL A 206 13.64 -15.03 -3.79
CA VAL A 206 14.30 -16.29 -3.44
C VAL A 206 15.05 -16.06 -2.13
N TRP A 207 14.65 -16.79 -1.10
CA TRP A 207 15.19 -16.67 0.25
C TRP A 207 16.31 -17.66 0.51
N LYS A 208 17.34 -17.24 1.25
CA LYS A 208 18.44 -18.09 1.66
C LYS A 208 18.96 -17.68 3.04
N SER A 209 19.22 -18.66 3.89
CA SER A 209 19.97 -18.46 5.14
C SER A 209 21.42 -18.86 4.97
N SER A 210 22.34 -18.09 5.54
CA SER A 210 23.76 -18.45 5.60
C SER A 210 24.05 -19.56 6.62
N ASN A 211 23.12 -19.80 7.55
CA ASN A 211 23.25 -20.81 8.59
C ASN A 211 21.90 -21.36 9.04
N ASN A 212 21.45 -22.42 8.37
CA ASN A 212 20.16 -23.06 8.63
C ASN A 212 20.07 -23.75 10.01
N SER A 213 21.19 -24.02 10.66
CA SER A 213 21.18 -24.58 12.02
C SER A 213 20.88 -23.52 13.09
N VAL A 214 21.22 -22.25 12.83
CA VAL A 214 20.88 -21.11 13.68
C VAL A 214 19.50 -20.57 13.35
N MET A 215 19.24 -20.34 12.06
CA MET A 215 17.96 -19.77 11.59
C MET A 215 17.68 -20.28 10.17
N SER A 216 16.49 -20.81 9.94
CA SER A 216 16.03 -21.15 8.60
C SER A 216 15.01 -20.12 8.09
N VAL A 217 14.87 -20.05 6.78
CA VAL A 217 13.86 -19.27 6.09
C VAL A 217 13.18 -20.17 5.05
N ASP A 218 11.85 -20.11 4.93
CA ASP A 218 11.10 -20.81 3.90
C ASP A 218 10.93 -19.96 2.62
N ALA A 219 10.23 -20.51 1.63
CA ALA A 219 9.97 -19.84 0.35
C ALA A 219 9.09 -18.60 0.50
N GLU A 220 8.25 -18.56 1.51
CA GLU A 220 7.32 -17.46 1.83
C GLU A 220 7.99 -16.36 2.68
N GLY A 221 9.23 -16.57 3.14
CA GLY A 221 9.97 -15.63 3.97
C GLY A 221 9.68 -15.77 5.47
N LYS A 222 9.20 -16.92 5.94
CA LYS A 222 9.05 -17.18 7.36
C LYS A 222 10.37 -17.62 7.97
N LEU A 223 10.89 -16.84 8.91
CA LEU A 223 12.06 -17.16 9.70
C LEU A 223 11.70 -18.09 10.85
N ILE A 224 12.57 -19.04 11.13
CA ILE A 224 12.51 -19.92 12.30
C ILE A 224 13.84 -19.89 13.01
N ALA A 225 13.88 -19.33 14.21
CA ALA A 225 15.06 -19.25 15.06
C ALA A 225 15.25 -20.59 15.82
N LYS A 226 16.31 -21.33 15.50
CA LYS A 226 16.52 -22.70 16.00
C LYS A 226 17.54 -22.80 17.13
N LYS A 227 18.63 -22.04 17.02
CA LYS A 227 19.76 -22.12 17.98
C LYS A 227 20.38 -20.74 18.13
N SER A 228 20.90 -20.44 19.31
CA SER A 228 21.65 -19.19 19.53
C SER A 228 22.87 -19.09 18.59
N GLY A 229 23.10 -17.89 18.06
CA GLY A 229 24.14 -17.59 17.08
C GLY A 229 23.76 -16.49 16.12
N THR A 230 24.50 -16.36 15.04
CA THR A 230 24.23 -15.37 13.98
C THR A 230 23.97 -16.06 12.64
N ALA A 231 23.06 -15.51 11.87
CA ALA A 231 22.81 -15.91 10.50
C ALA A 231 22.51 -14.68 9.65
N LYS A 232 22.90 -14.71 8.39
CA LYS A 232 22.51 -13.71 7.39
C LYS A 232 21.39 -14.27 6.53
N ILE A 233 20.28 -13.54 6.46
CA ILE A 233 19.17 -13.89 5.58
C ILE A 233 19.28 -13.06 4.30
N THR A 234 19.23 -13.73 3.18
CA THR A 234 19.38 -13.14 1.86
C THR A 234 18.08 -13.30 1.09
N ALA A 235 17.59 -12.19 0.51
CA ALA A 235 16.51 -12.17 -0.45
C ALA A 235 17.04 -11.79 -1.82
N THR A 236 16.84 -12.62 -2.83
CA THR A 236 17.22 -12.34 -4.21
C THR A 236 15.99 -12.09 -5.05
N ILE A 237 15.94 -10.95 -5.74
CA ILE A 237 14.86 -10.54 -6.64
C ILE A 237 15.49 -10.15 -7.98
N GLY A 238 15.29 -10.99 -8.99
CA GLY A 238 15.97 -10.82 -10.28
C GLY A 238 17.49 -10.78 -10.10
N LYS A 239 18.12 -9.66 -10.45
CA LYS A 239 19.57 -9.44 -10.29
C LYS A 239 19.97 -8.75 -8.98
N LYS A 240 19.01 -8.36 -8.14
CA LYS A 240 19.27 -7.67 -6.87
C LYS A 240 19.22 -8.63 -5.70
N THR A 241 20.18 -8.47 -4.79
CA THR A 241 20.30 -9.27 -3.58
C THR A 241 20.35 -8.34 -2.37
N TYR A 242 19.53 -8.67 -1.37
CA TYR A 242 19.42 -7.97 -0.09
C TYR A 242 19.87 -8.93 1.01
N THR A 243 20.79 -8.52 1.86
CA THR A 243 21.30 -9.36 2.93
C THR A 243 21.17 -8.64 4.26
N TYR A 244 20.62 -9.35 5.24
CA TYR A 244 20.37 -8.83 6.59
C TYR A 244 20.93 -9.76 7.64
N PRO A 245 21.73 -9.23 8.59
CA PRO A 245 22.23 -10.01 9.71
C PRO A 245 21.14 -10.16 10.79
N TYR A 246 21.03 -11.36 11.32
CA TYR A 246 20.20 -11.68 12.47
C TYR A 246 21.03 -12.33 13.58
N THR A 247 20.67 -12.04 14.81
CA THR A 247 21.22 -12.69 16.01
C THR A 247 20.11 -13.45 16.68
N VAL A 248 20.31 -14.73 16.90
CA VAL A 248 19.42 -15.56 17.73
C VAL A 248 20.03 -15.71 19.11
N VAL A 249 19.25 -15.42 20.12
CA VAL A 249 19.66 -15.54 21.53
C VAL A 249 18.73 -16.51 22.26
N THR A 250 19.28 -17.20 23.25
CA THR A 250 18.45 -17.95 24.19
C THR A 250 17.76 -16.94 25.11
N ARG A 251 16.45 -17.08 25.35
CA ARG A 251 15.82 -16.35 26.46
C ARG A 251 16.53 -16.81 27.72
N LYS A 252 17.24 -15.90 28.37
CA LYS A 252 17.41 -16.10 29.80
C LYS A 252 15.99 -16.07 30.35
N GLN A 253 15.56 -17.15 30.98
CA GLN A 253 14.44 -17.10 31.90
C GLN A 253 14.92 -16.18 33.05
N GLU A 254 14.74 -14.88 32.87
CA GLU A 254 14.77 -14.00 34.01
C GLU A 254 13.58 -14.46 34.83
N ASN A 255 13.87 -14.98 36.01
CA ASN A 255 12.83 -15.35 36.92
C ASN A 255 11.99 -14.09 37.14
N VAL A 256 10.69 -14.16 36.84
CA VAL A 256 9.78 -13.01 37.01
C VAL A 256 9.93 -12.42 38.40
N LEU A 257 10.25 -13.27 39.36
CA LEU A 257 10.57 -12.88 40.73
C LEU A 257 11.85 -12.04 40.85
N ASP A 258 12.88 -12.29 40.02
CA ASP A 258 14.11 -11.49 40.04
C ASP A 258 13.90 -10.11 39.41
N VAL A 259 13.06 -10.02 38.38
CA VAL A 259 12.69 -8.73 37.75
C VAL A 259 11.90 -7.88 38.73
N ILE A 260 10.90 -8.47 39.39
CA ILE A 260 10.10 -7.79 40.40
C ILE A 260 11.00 -7.39 41.59
N TRP A 261 11.84 -8.32 42.04
CA TRP A 261 12.74 -8.07 43.15
C TRP A 261 13.67 -6.90 42.87
N ASN A 262 14.32 -6.87 41.72
CA ASN A 262 15.25 -5.82 41.36
C ASN A 262 14.57 -4.46 41.07
N GLN A 263 13.29 -4.45 40.72
CA GLN A 263 12.54 -3.23 40.44
C GLN A 263 11.95 -2.58 41.72
N TYR A 264 11.53 -3.39 42.68
CA TYR A 264 10.77 -2.94 43.85
C TYR A 264 11.49 -3.10 45.18
N VAL A 265 12.58 -3.83 45.21
CA VAL A 265 13.39 -4.06 46.43
C VAL A 265 14.70 -3.29 46.28
N THR A 266 14.89 -2.28 47.10
CA THR A 266 16.14 -1.52 47.18
C THR A 266 17.08 -2.05 48.25
N SER A 267 18.39 -1.83 48.07
CA SER A 267 19.39 -2.14 49.07
C SER A 267 19.13 -1.33 50.35
N GLY A 268 18.88 -1.98 51.47
CA GLY A 268 18.55 -1.31 52.73
C GLY A 268 17.15 -1.60 53.28
N MET A 269 16.26 -2.17 52.47
CA MET A 269 14.96 -2.61 52.93
C MET A 269 15.08 -3.80 53.89
N SER A 270 14.34 -3.74 55.00
CA SER A 270 14.14 -4.88 55.92
C SER A 270 13.35 -5.98 55.22
N ASP A 271 13.41 -7.21 55.71
CA ASP A 271 12.67 -8.33 55.12
C ASP A 271 11.15 -8.11 55.17
N TYR A 272 10.65 -7.38 56.16
CA TYR A 272 9.26 -6.94 56.21
C TYR A 272 8.89 -5.99 55.06
N GLU A 273 9.69 -4.97 54.79
CA GLU A 273 9.47 -4.01 53.73
C GLU A 273 9.54 -4.68 52.33
N LYS A 274 10.44 -5.64 52.16
CA LYS A 274 10.52 -6.49 50.96
C LYS A 274 9.25 -7.31 50.75
N ALA A 275 8.73 -7.92 51.83
CA ALA A 275 7.48 -8.66 51.76
C ALA A 275 6.27 -7.78 51.41
N VAL A 276 6.21 -6.58 51.98
CA VAL A 276 5.16 -5.60 51.68
C VAL A 276 5.23 -5.14 50.20
N ALA A 277 6.42 -4.84 49.69
CA ALA A 277 6.62 -4.45 48.30
C ALA A 277 6.18 -5.55 47.32
N ALA A 278 6.53 -6.81 47.61
CA ALA A 278 6.11 -7.97 46.81
C ALA A 278 4.58 -8.17 46.83
N GLN A 279 3.97 -8.00 48.00
CA GLN A 279 2.51 -8.12 48.16
C GLN A 279 1.77 -7.01 47.43
N GLN A 280 2.23 -5.75 47.48
CA GLN A 280 1.65 -4.63 46.77
C GLN A 280 1.73 -4.84 45.25
N TRP A 281 2.87 -5.32 44.76
CA TRP A 281 3.02 -5.64 43.37
C TRP A 281 2.02 -6.71 42.89
N MET A 282 1.88 -7.81 43.68
CA MET A 282 0.92 -8.86 43.35
C MET A 282 -0.51 -8.35 43.33
N GLN A 283 -0.91 -7.47 44.23
CA GLN A 283 -2.24 -6.90 44.28
C GLN A 283 -2.54 -6.01 43.08
N GLN A 284 -1.53 -5.33 42.53
CA GLN A 284 -1.68 -4.43 41.39
C GLN A 284 -1.61 -5.14 40.02
N ASN A 285 -0.88 -6.25 39.93
CA ASN A 285 -0.51 -6.86 38.66
C ASN A 285 -1.03 -8.31 38.48
N VAL A 286 -1.61 -8.92 39.49
CA VAL A 286 -2.16 -10.28 39.43
C VAL A 286 -3.66 -10.23 39.68
N SER A 287 -4.44 -10.62 38.66
CA SER A 287 -5.88 -10.74 38.78
C SER A 287 -6.23 -11.91 39.75
N PRO A 288 -7.33 -11.84 40.52
CA PRO A 288 -7.80 -12.93 41.37
C PRO A 288 -8.00 -14.27 40.67
N ASN A 289 -8.14 -14.25 39.34
CA ASN A 289 -8.33 -15.42 38.47
C ASN A 289 -7.04 -15.95 37.85
N GLY A 290 -5.87 -15.49 38.28
CA GLY A 290 -4.57 -16.00 37.82
C GLY A 290 -4.16 -15.58 36.41
N THR A 291 -4.90 -14.66 35.76
CA THR A 291 -4.50 -14.04 34.49
C THR A 291 -3.70 -12.79 34.79
N SER A 292 -2.40 -12.81 34.44
CA SER A 292 -1.55 -11.62 34.58
C SER A 292 -2.00 -10.53 33.62
N ALA A 293 -2.14 -9.30 34.11
CA ALA A 293 -2.45 -8.11 33.31
C ALA A 293 -1.21 -7.55 32.56
N VAL A 294 -0.12 -8.28 32.49
CA VAL A 294 1.10 -7.85 31.80
C VAL A 294 1.01 -8.31 30.35
N SER A 295 0.55 -7.42 29.48
CA SER A 295 0.77 -7.53 28.04
C SER A 295 2.24 -7.15 27.75
N TYR A 296 2.98 -8.09 27.19
CA TYR A 296 4.34 -7.87 26.67
C TYR A 296 4.34 -7.17 25.31
#